data_21db1e03ffe693b0aa90c5745690e532
#
_entry.id   21db1e03ffe693b0aa90c5745690e532
#
_cell.length_a   1.000
_cell.length_b   1.000
_cell.length_c   1.000
_cell.angle_alpha   90.00
_cell.angle_beta   90.00
_cell.angle_gamma   90.00
#
_symmetry.space_group_name_H-M   'P 1'
#
loop_
_entity.id
_entity.type
_entity.pdbx_description
1 polymer ?
#
loop_
_entity_poly.entity_id
_entity_poly.type
_entity_poly.pdbx_seq_one_letter_code
_entity_poly.pdbx_strand_id
1 'polypeptide(L)'
;SWCVRACPTDAIGGSPKHLHAVLEARCTGCSLCAPACPMDCIDFVEVGREWTREDARKAKRHHEEAWSRRVRQAALEDARLARRREAASNVPAEAAAAAAAAAKKNFMADILAQARARSRQ
;
A
#
# COMPACT_ATOMS: atom_id res chain seq x y z
N SER A 1 3.10 -4.49 2.02
CA SER A 1 2.13 -5.36 1.31
C SER A 1 2.42 -5.42 -0.19
N TRP A 2 3.66 -5.74 -0.56
CA TRP A 2 4.08 -5.79 -1.97
C TRP A 2 3.44 -6.98 -2.69
N CYS A 3 3.37 -8.13 -2.04
CA CYS A 3 2.71 -9.33 -2.57
C CYS A 3 1.22 -9.11 -2.89
N VAL A 4 0.49 -8.36 -2.03
CA VAL A 4 -0.92 -7.97 -2.28
C VAL A 4 -1.04 -7.13 -3.54
N ARG A 5 -0.12 -6.18 -3.76
CA ARG A 5 -0.11 -5.31 -4.94
C ARG A 5 0.29 -6.05 -6.22
N ALA A 6 1.16 -7.05 -6.09
CA ALA A 6 1.64 -7.84 -7.22
C ALA A 6 0.58 -8.85 -7.73
N CYS A 7 -0.39 -9.22 -6.88
CA CYS A 7 -1.38 -10.23 -7.26
C CYS A 7 -2.39 -9.69 -8.28
N PRO A 8 -2.48 -10.25 -9.50
CA PRO A 8 -3.35 -9.74 -10.55
C PRO A 8 -4.84 -10.05 -10.33
N THR A 9 -5.16 -11.00 -9.45
CA THR A 9 -6.53 -11.48 -9.20
C THR A 9 -7.04 -11.14 -7.79
N ASP A 10 -6.29 -10.31 -7.04
CA ASP A 10 -6.58 -9.98 -5.64
C ASP A 10 -6.76 -11.25 -4.76
N ALA A 11 -5.96 -12.26 -5.02
CA ALA A 11 -5.98 -13.51 -4.26
C ALA A 11 -5.24 -13.40 -2.91
N ILE A 12 -4.55 -12.30 -2.62
CA ILE A 12 -3.84 -12.11 -1.35
C ILE A 12 -4.53 -11.01 -0.56
N GLY A 13 -5.08 -11.39 0.59
CA GLY A 13 -5.65 -10.49 1.56
C GLY A 13 -4.65 -10.17 2.67
N GLY A 14 -4.72 -8.95 3.20
CA GLY A 14 -3.88 -8.50 4.31
C GLY A 14 -3.69 -7.00 4.31
N SER A 15 -3.15 -6.48 5.41
CA SER A 15 -2.84 -5.07 5.59
C SER A 15 -1.39 -4.89 6.05
N PRO A 16 -0.80 -3.69 5.95
CA PRO A 16 0.56 -3.44 6.43
C PRO A 16 0.74 -3.89 7.88
N LYS A 17 1.83 -4.62 8.16
CA LYS A 17 2.17 -5.17 9.49
C LYS A 17 1.22 -6.25 10.05
N HIS A 18 0.31 -6.78 9.24
CA HIS A 18 -0.54 -7.90 9.59
C HIS A 18 -0.23 -9.11 8.72
N LEU A 19 -0.69 -10.29 9.15
CA LEU A 19 -0.56 -11.51 8.39
C LEU A 19 -1.28 -11.38 7.03
N HIS A 20 -0.63 -11.84 5.98
CA HIS A 20 -1.23 -11.97 4.66
C HIS A 20 -1.67 -13.41 4.43
N ALA A 21 -2.87 -13.59 3.89
CA ALA A 21 -3.42 -14.90 3.57
C ALA A 21 -3.74 -15.02 2.08
N VAL A 22 -3.54 -16.20 1.52
CA VAL A 22 -3.89 -16.50 0.13
C VAL A 22 -5.30 -17.08 0.07
N LEU A 23 -6.14 -16.50 -0.78
CA LEU A 23 -7.47 -16.97 -1.09
C LEU A 23 -7.37 -17.96 -2.26
N GLU A 24 -7.40 -19.25 -1.97
CA GLU A 24 -7.24 -20.31 -2.96
C GLU A 24 -8.22 -20.20 -4.14
N ALA A 25 -9.48 -19.83 -3.84
CA ALA A 25 -10.53 -19.68 -4.85
C ALA A 25 -10.22 -18.58 -5.89
N ARG A 26 -9.31 -17.67 -5.60
CA ARG A 26 -8.89 -16.58 -6.50
C ARG A 26 -7.46 -16.76 -7.02
N CYS A 27 -6.67 -17.62 -6.37
CA CYS A 27 -5.27 -17.85 -6.74
C CYS A 27 -5.17 -18.62 -8.06
N THR A 28 -4.33 -18.11 -8.96
CA THR A 28 -4.08 -18.74 -10.28
C THR A 28 -2.74 -19.45 -10.35
N GLY A 29 -1.96 -19.44 -9.28
CA GLY A 29 -0.62 -20.03 -9.27
C GLY A 29 0.42 -19.28 -10.14
N CYS A 30 0.18 -18.02 -10.48
CA CYS A 30 1.02 -17.26 -11.43
C CYS A 30 2.41 -16.86 -10.90
N SER A 31 2.71 -17.13 -9.65
CA SER A 31 3.99 -16.89 -8.96
C SER A 31 4.48 -15.43 -8.86
N LEU A 32 3.74 -14.45 -9.33
CA LEU A 32 4.13 -13.02 -9.31
C LEU A 32 4.29 -12.44 -7.90
N CYS A 33 3.69 -13.08 -6.89
CA CYS A 33 3.78 -12.65 -5.50
C CYS A 33 5.09 -13.05 -4.82
N ALA A 34 5.75 -14.14 -5.25
CA ALA A 34 6.99 -14.61 -4.63
C ALA A 34 8.13 -13.60 -4.74
N PRO A 35 8.54 -13.14 -5.94
CA PRO A 35 9.61 -12.15 -6.05
C PRO A 35 9.24 -10.79 -5.45
N ALA A 36 7.95 -10.54 -5.23
CA ALA A 36 7.46 -9.32 -4.60
C ALA A 36 7.41 -9.42 -3.06
N CYS A 37 7.67 -10.58 -2.47
CA CYS A 37 7.65 -10.77 -1.03
C CYS A 37 8.99 -10.39 -0.43
N PRO A 38 9.10 -9.34 0.40
CA PRO A 38 10.37 -8.95 1.02
C PRO A 38 10.82 -9.91 2.13
N MET A 39 9.92 -10.79 2.58
CA MET A 39 10.20 -11.78 3.63
C MET A 39 10.48 -13.17 3.08
N ASP A 40 10.38 -13.34 1.75
CA ASP A 40 10.58 -14.63 1.06
C ASP A 40 9.84 -15.79 1.75
N CYS A 41 8.56 -15.55 2.09
CA CYS A 41 7.75 -16.47 2.89
C CYS A 41 6.57 -17.07 2.08
N ILE A 42 6.67 -17.10 0.75
CA ILE A 42 5.64 -17.65 -0.14
C ILE A 42 6.18 -18.88 -0.84
N ASP A 43 5.69 -20.02 -0.42
CA ASP A 43 6.01 -21.31 -1.03
C ASP A 43 4.90 -21.74 -2.01
N PHE A 44 5.31 -22.46 -3.04
CA PHE A 44 4.40 -23.05 -4.02
C PHE A 44 4.40 -24.56 -3.88
N VAL A 45 3.21 -25.11 -3.80
CA VAL A 45 2.99 -26.55 -3.76
C VAL A 45 2.14 -26.98 -4.94
N GLU A 46 2.44 -28.13 -5.52
CA GLU A 46 1.62 -28.71 -6.56
C GLU A 46 0.29 -29.19 -5.98
N VAL A 47 -0.81 -28.77 -6.59
CA VAL A 47 -2.15 -29.14 -6.13
C VAL A 47 -2.71 -30.40 -6.84
N GLY A 48 -1.96 -31.02 -7.75
CA GLY A 48 -2.31 -32.30 -8.41
C GLY A 48 -3.58 -32.28 -9.24
N ARG A 49 -4.03 -31.10 -9.68
CA ARG A 49 -5.22 -30.97 -10.55
C ARG A 49 -4.89 -30.21 -11.83
N GLU A 50 -5.56 -30.57 -12.90
CA GLU A 50 -5.48 -29.85 -14.17
C GLU A 50 -6.28 -28.55 -14.13
N TRP A 51 -5.76 -27.55 -14.82
CA TRP A 51 -6.41 -26.25 -15.01
C TRP A 51 -7.51 -26.36 -16.07
N THR A 52 -8.75 -26.08 -15.69
CA THR A 52 -9.91 -26.20 -16.58
C THR A 52 -10.21 -24.87 -17.30
N ARG A 53 -11.06 -24.97 -18.36
CA ARG A 53 -11.60 -23.76 -19.02
C ARG A 53 -12.48 -22.93 -18.09
N GLU A 54 -13.11 -23.54 -17.11
CA GLU A 54 -13.89 -22.82 -16.09
C GLU A 54 -12.99 -22.04 -15.15
N ASP A 55 -11.87 -22.62 -14.72
CA ASP A 55 -10.87 -21.92 -13.91
C ASP A 55 -10.31 -20.69 -14.65
N ALA A 56 -10.05 -20.83 -15.95
CA ALA A 56 -9.59 -19.72 -16.79
C ALA A 56 -10.64 -18.59 -16.87
N ARG A 57 -11.92 -18.92 -16.98
CA ARG A 57 -13.00 -17.92 -16.97
C ARG A 57 -13.11 -17.23 -15.60
N LYS A 58 -12.98 -17.96 -14.50
CA LYS A 58 -12.97 -17.40 -13.13
C LYS A 58 -11.77 -16.46 -12.94
N ALA A 59 -10.58 -16.89 -13.34
CA ALA A 59 -9.39 -16.09 -13.28
C ALA A 59 -9.49 -14.78 -14.06
N LYS A 60 -10.07 -14.84 -15.28
CA LYS A 60 -10.33 -13.65 -16.10
C LYS A 60 -11.26 -12.68 -15.38
N ARG A 61 -12.39 -13.14 -14.83
CA ARG A 61 -13.31 -12.26 -14.07
C ARG A 61 -12.62 -11.62 -12.86
N HIS A 62 -11.89 -12.41 -12.07
CA HIS A 62 -11.16 -11.86 -10.90
C HIS A 62 -10.11 -10.82 -11.30
N HIS A 63 -9.44 -11.04 -12.44
CA HIS A 63 -8.50 -10.06 -12.98
C HIS A 63 -9.20 -8.76 -13.40
N GLU A 64 -10.30 -8.84 -14.12
CA GLU A 64 -11.08 -7.68 -14.56
C GLU A 64 -11.65 -6.89 -13.37
N GLU A 65 -12.14 -7.58 -12.33
CA GLU A 65 -12.59 -6.97 -11.07
C GLU A 65 -11.44 -6.24 -10.36
N ALA A 66 -10.29 -6.92 -10.22
CA ALA A 66 -9.10 -6.36 -9.60
C ALA A 66 -8.59 -5.14 -10.36
N TRP A 67 -8.55 -5.21 -11.68
CA TRP A 67 -8.15 -4.09 -12.54
C TRP A 67 -9.08 -2.89 -12.40
N SER A 68 -10.39 -3.11 -12.52
CA SER A 68 -11.40 -2.06 -12.37
C SER A 68 -11.32 -1.38 -11.00
N ARG A 69 -11.10 -2.15 -9.93
CA ARG A 69 -10.91 -1.62 -8.58
C ARG A 69 -9.66 -0.74 -8.50
N ARG A 70 -8.54 -1.17 -9.08
CA ARG A 70 -7.27 -0.42 -9.09
C ARG A 70 -7.39 0.89 -9.84
N VAL A 71 -8.04 0.87 -11.00
CA VAL A 71 -8.30 2.09 -11.80
C VAL A 71 -9.13 3.09 -10.99
N ARG A 72 -10.21 2.64 -10.35
CA ARG A 72 -11.03 3.51 -9.50
C ARG A 72 -10.25 4.07 -8.31
N GLN A 73 -9.43 3.24 -7.65
CA GLN A 73 -8.60 3.70 -6.54
C GLN A 73 -7.56 4.73 -6.97
N ALA A 74 -6.89 4.50 -8.10
CA ALA A 74 -5.94 5.46 -8.66
C ALA A 74 -6.61 6.81 -8.94
N ALA A 75 -7.77 6.80 -9.59
CA ALA A 75 -8.51 8.03 -9.88
C ALA A 75 -8.93 8.80 -8.60
N LEU A 76 -9.35 8.08 -7.56
CA LEU A 76 -9.69 8.70 -6.27
C LEU A 76 -8.45 9.29 -5.57
N GLU A 77 -7.32 8.62 -5.68
CA GLU A 77 -6.06 9.08 -5.11
C GLU A 77 -5.54 10.34 -5.83
N ASP A 78 -5.61 10.35 -7.15
CA ASP A 78 -5.26 11.51 -7.98
C ASP A 78 -6.15 12.71 -7.65
N ALA A 79 -7.46 12.51 -7.54
CA ALA A 79 -8.40 13.57 -7.13
C ALA A 79 -8.10 14.10 -5.72
N ARG A 80 -7.72 13.20 -4.78
CA ARG A 80 -7.31 13.62 -3.43
C ARG A 80 -6.02 14.42 -3.45
N LEU A 81 -5.05 14.02 -4.25
CA LEU A 81 -3.78 14.74 -4.41
C LEU A 81 -4.00 16.11 -5.05
N ALA A 82 -4.86 16.19 -6.08
CA ALA A 82 -5.22 17.46 -6.70
C ALA A 82 -5.82 18.44 -5.68
N ARG A 83 -6.81 18.01 -4.89
CA ARG A 83 -7.40 18.83 -3.82
C ARG A 83 -6.38 19.30 -2.79
N ARG A 84 -5.42 18.44 -2.42
CA ARG A 84 -4.34 18.83 -1.50
C ARG A 84 -3.40 19.87 -2.10
N ARG A 85 -3.09 19.77 -3.40
CA ARG A 85 -2.27 20.77 -4.11
C ARG A 85 -2.99 22.11 -4.18
N GLU A 86 -4.27 22.12 -4.53
CA GLU A 86 -5.10 23.34 -4.53
C GLU A 86 -5.17 23.97 -3.13
N ALA A 87 -5.42 23.18 -2.10
CA ALA A 87 -5.42 23.67 -0.72
C ALA A 87 -4.07 24.26 -0.31
N ALA A 88 -2.96 23.63 -0.72
CA ALA A 88 -1.63 24.14 -0.44
C ALA A 88 -1.30 25.42 -1.21
N SER A 89 -1.76 25.56 -2.46
CA SER A 89 -1.56 26.77 -3.25
C SER A 89 -2.37 27.97 -2.75
N ASN A 90 -3.49 27.70 -2.07
CA ASN A 90 -4.36 28.75 -1.51
C ASN A 90 -3.93 29.24 -0.12
N VAL A 91 -2.84 28.71 0.45
CA VAL A 91 -2.30 29.19 1.73
C VAL A 91 -1.51 30.48 1.49
N PRO A 92 -1.86 31.60 2.14
CA PRO A 92 -1.09 32.84 2.02
C PRO A 92 0.38 32.63 2.41
N ALA A 93 1.29 33.23 1.66
CA ALA A 93 2.73 33.05 1.87
C ALA A 93 3.17 33.39 3.32
N GLU A 94 2.55 34.37 3.93
CA GLU A 94 2.79 34.76 5.33
C GLU A 94 2.37 33.66 6.31
N ALA A 95 1.20 33.05 6.09
CA ALA A 95 0.72 31.94 6.92
C ALA A 95 1.59 30.69 6.77
N ALA A 96 2.05 30.41 5.55
CA ALA A 96 2.97 29.31 5.28
C ALA A 96 4.34 29.54 5.96
N ALA A 97 4.87 30.77 5.91
CA ALA A 97 6.12 31.13 6.56
C ALA A 97 5.99 31.06 8.09
N ALA A 98 4.90 31.53 8.66
CA ALA A 98 4.63 31.45 10.10
C ALA A 98 4.51 29.98 10.57
N ALA A 99 3.81 29.15 9.84
CA ALA A 99 3.68 27.73 10.13
C ALA A 99 5.03 27.00 10.05
N ALA A 100 5.85 27.30 9.05
CA ALA A 100 7.20 26.75 8.92
C ALA A 100 8.12 27.17 10.06
N ALA A 101 8.05 28.42 10.50
CA ALA A 101 8.81 28.91 11.65
C ALA A 101 8.38 28.24 12.95
N ALA A 102 7.08 28.07 13.17
CA ALA A 102 6.54 27.37 14.34
C ALA A 102 6.96 25.88 14.33
N ALA A 103 6.90 25.21 13.18
CA ALA A 103 7.31 23.82 13.04
C ALA A 103 8.82 23.64 13.38
N LYS A 104 9.68 24.54 12.87
CA LYS A 104 11.11 24.53 13.22
C LYS A 104 11.36 24.72 14.71
N LYS A 105 10.64 25.65 15.34
CA LYS A 105 10.75 25.91 16.80
C LYS A 105 10.34 24.69 17.62
N ASN A 106 9.23 24.05 17.27
CA ASN A 106 8.74 22.84 17.93
C ASN A 106 9.73 21.68 17.77
N PHE A 107 10.21 21.44 16.54
CA PHE A 107 11.23 20.42 16.27
C PHE A 107 12.51 20.61 17.09
N MET A 108 13.00 21.84 17.18
CA MET A 108 14.17 22.14 18.01
C MET A 108 13.90 21.95 19.50
N ALA A 109 12.71 22.32 19.96
CA ALA A 109 12.30 22.07 21.35
C ALA A 109 12.24 20.59 21.69
N ASP A 110 11.70 19.77 20.79
CA ASP A 110 11.62 18.31 20.95
C ASP A 110 13.02 17.65 21.01
N ILE A 111 13.95 18.07 20.13
CA ILE A 111 15.33 17.59 20.15
C ILE A 111 16.00 17.94 21.47
N LEU A 112 15.85 19.18 21.93
CA LEU A 112 16.44 19.63 23.21
C LEU A 112 15.83 18.87 24.39
N ALA A 113 14.54 18.62 24.38
CA ALA A 113 13.85 17.82 25.41
C ALA A 113 14.38 16.38 25.45
N GLN A 114 14.54 15.76 24.29
CA GLN A 114 15.12 14.40 24.19
C GLN A 114 16.59 14.36 24.66
N ALA A 115 17.40 15.35 24.30
CA ALA A 115 18.78 15.43 24.74
C ALA A 115 18.89 15.57 26.27
N ARG A 116 18.05 16.43 26.87
CA ARG A 116 17.99 16.58 28.35
C ARG A 116 17.51 15.32 29.05
N ALA A 117 16.58 14.58 28.45
CA ALA A 117 16.11 13.31 29.02
C ALA A 117 17.23 12.25 29.02
N ARG A 118 18.05 12.19 27.96
CA ARG A 118 19.18 11.26 27.87
C ARG A 118 20.31 11.60 28.85
N SER A 119 20.55 12.88 29.14
CA SER A 119 21.62 13.31 30.09
C SER A 119 21.26 13.09 31.56
N ARG A 120 20.01 12.70 31.86
CA ARG A 120 19.55 12.43 33.23
C ARG A 120 19.53 10.92 33.58
N GLN A 121 19.85 10.04 32.60
CA GLN A 121 20.06 8.61 32.81
C GLN A 121 21.54 8.28 32.97
#